data_1c7f17ebfcbfe02b11575f5a6463151d
#
_entry.id   1c7f17ebfcbfe02b11575f5a6463151d
#
_cell.length_a   1.000
_cell.length_b   1.000
_cell.length_c   1.000
_cell.angle_alpha   90.00
_cell.angle_beta   90.00
_cell.angle_gamma   90.00
#
_symmetry.space_group_name_H-M   'P 1'
#
loop_
_entity.id
_entity.type
_entity.pdbx_description
1 polymer ?
#
loop_
_entity_poly.entity_id
_entity_poly.type
_entity_poly.pdbx_seq_one_letter_code
_entity_poly.pdbx_strand_id
1 'polypeptide(L)'
;MLEFIEALRFLTILPLRAPFNESALRKSPRVFPLAGLFIGIVTSISFLIISRISTREIASLITLFVWESITGGIHLDGFADTLDGIMSRRDREGILEIMRDSRIGTFGATGIFFMLGLKYLAISNSGVPVYTLLLSPVIGRFLITLSIYLFPYARITGKGSIFSGGIKREDLLFSLIITIILSLLIGRIRGVLVFAVTVISGLIFAGYLNKRIGGLTGDNYGAICEFAEVISLLLL
;
A
#
# COMPACT_ATOMS: atom_id res chain seq x y z
N MET A 1 -10.54 7.17 -17.17
CA MET A 1 -9.28 6.72 -17.82
C MET A 1 -8.07 7.53 -17.36
N LEU A 2 -8.08 8.86 -17.42
CA LEU A 2 -6.93 9.69 -16.99
C LEU A 2 -6.58 9.47 -15.50
N GLU A 3 -7.57 9.41 -14.61
CA GLU A 3 -7.35 9.15 -13.17
C GLU A 3 -6.62 7.83 -12.90
N PHE A 4 -6.91 6.79 -13.69
CA PHE A 4 -6.24 5.49 -13.58
C PHE A 4 -4.78 5.54 -14.06
N ILE A 5 -4.52 6.30 -15.14
CA ILE A 5 -3.16 6.55 -15.62
C ILE A 5 -2.35 7.29 -14.55
N GLU A 6 -2.93 8.32 -13.93
CA GLU A 6 -2.25 9.07 -12.86
C GLU A 6 -2.10 8.22 -11.58
N ALA A 7 -3.07 7.33 -11.27
CA ALA A 7 -2.92 6.36 -10.17
C ALA A 7 -1.74 5.41 -10.40
N LEU A 8 -1.61 4.84 -11.60
CA LEU A 8 -0.47 3.98 -11.94
C LEU A 8 0.85 4.76 -11.92
N ARG A 9 0.88 5.99 -12.44
CA ARG A 9 2.08 6.86 -12.41
C ARG A 9 2.51 7.18 -10.98
N PHE A 10 1.57 7.38 -10.08
CA PHE A 10 1.84 7.71 -8.68
C PHE A 10 2.27 6.48 -7.85
N LEU A 11 1.72 5.31 -8.15
CA LEU A 11 1.87 4.10 -7.34
C LEU A 11 2.83 3.07 -7.94
N THR A 12 3.39 3.33 -9.13
CA THR A 12 4.31 2.42 -9.84
C THR A 12 5.42 3.19 -10.55
N ILE A 13 6.47 2.48 -10.95
CA ILE A 13 7.58 3.03 -11.76
C ILE A 13 7.31 2.99 -13.27
N LEU A 14 6.09 2.65 -13.70
CA LEU A 14 5.79 2.48 -15.11
C LEU A 14 5.99 3.77 -15.90
N PRO A 15 6.74 3.74 -17.04
CA PRO A 15 7.00 4.91 -17.86
C PRO A 15 5.81 5.24 -18.76
N LEU A 16 4.73 5.75 -18.17
CA LEU A 16 3.49 6.06 -18.89
C LEU A 16 3.64 7.34 -19.73
N ARG A 17 3.50 7.22 -21.05
CA ARG A 17 3.69 8.33 -22.03
C ARG A 17 2.47 9.24 -22.18
N ALA A 18 1.52 9.23 -21.26
CA ALA A 18 0.39 10.15 -21.29
C ALA A 18 0.80 11.54 -20.75
N PRO A 19 0.22 12.65 -21.25
CA PRO A 19 0.41 13.97 -20.66
C PRO A 19 0.00 13.98 -19.18
N PHE A 20 0.79 14.64 -18.34
CA PHE A 20 0.49 14.79 -16.92
C PHE A 20 -0.77 15.63 -16.73
N ASN A 21 -1.67 15.16 -15.87
CA ASN A 21 -2.91 15.85 -15.54
C ASN A 21 -3.11 15.98 -14.03
N GLU A 22 -2.81 17.15 -13.48
CA GLU A 22 -2.91 17.41 -12.04
C GLU A 22 -4.34 17.20 -11.50
N SER A 23 -5.37 17.63 -12.23
CA SER A 23 -6.77 17.45 -11.80
C SER A 23 -7.15 15.96 -11.72
N ALA A 24 -6.67 15.15 -12.67
CA ALA A 24 -6.86 13.72 -12.65
C ALA A 24 -6.05 13.06 -11.50
N LEU A 25 -4.83 13.53 -11.23
CA LEU A 25 -4.03 13.05 -10.11
C LEU A 25 -4.71 13.33 -8.76
N ARG A 26 -5.26 14.54 -8.55
CA ARG A 26 -6.00 14.87 -7.32
C ARG A 26 -7.20 13.94 -7.07
N LYS A 27 -7.84 13.45 -8.12
CA LYS A 27 -8.98 12.53 -8.06
C LYS A 27 -8.57 11.04 -8.14
N SER A 28 -7.31 10.76 -8.45
CA SER A 28 -6.84 9.38 -8.66
C SER A 28 -7.01 8.45 -7.45
N PRO A 29 -7.05 8.91 -6.18
CA PRO A 29 -7.29 8.01 -5.05
C PRO A 29 -8.58 7.18 -5.16
N ARG A 30 -9.60 7.67 -5.86
CA ARG A 30 -10.84 6.91 -6.09
C ARG A 30 -10.63 5.59 -6.84
N VAL A 31 -9.57 5.50 -7.63
CA VAL A 31 -9.22 4.32 -8.45
C VAL A 31 -7.93 3.63 -8.00
N PHE A 32 -7.35 3.99 -6.87
CA PHE A 32 -6.18 3.32 -6.30
C PHE A 32 -6.35 1.81 -6.13
N PRO A 33 -7.54 1.28 -5.73
CA PRO A 33 -7.75 -0.16 -5.70
C PRO A 33 -7.57 -0.85 -7.06
N LEU A 34 -7.93 -0.16 -8.18
CA LEU A 34 -7.70 -0.70 -9.53
C LEU A 34 -6.20 -0.72 -9.89
N ALA A 35 -5.43 0.26 -9.45
CA ALA A 35 -3.97 0.21 -9.58
C ALA A 35 -3.40 -0.95 -8.73
N GLY A 36 -3.96 -1.21 -7.55
CA GLY A 36 -3.66 -2.38 -6.74
C GLY A 36 -3.96 -3.69 -7.47
N LEU A 37 -5.12 -3.78 -8.14
CA LEU A 37 -5.47 -4.94 -8.95
C LEU A 37 -4.48 -5.17 -10.10
N PHE A 38 -4.05 -4.10 -10.77
CA PHE A 38 -3.02 -4.19 -11.81
C PHE A 38 -1.71 -4.77 -11.25
N ILE A 39 -1.23 -4.29 -10.10
CA ILE A 39 -0.05 -4.83 -9.43
C ILE A 39 -0.28 -6.31 -9.07
N GLY A 40 -1.45 -6.65 -8.53
CA GLY A 40 -1.83 -8.03 -8.20
C GLY A 40 -1.85 -8.96 -9.40
N ILE A 41 -2.28 -8.49 -10.57
CA ILE A 41 -2.24 -9.27 -11.82
C ILE A 41 -0.79 -9.54 -12.22
N VAL A 42 0.08 -8.53 -12.21
CA VAL A 42 1.50 -8.69 -12.58
C VAL A 42 2.21 -9.67 -11.65
N THR A 43 2.00 -9.53 -10.34
CA THR A 43 2.60 -10.43 -9.33
C THR A 43 2.05 -11.86 -9.44
N SER A 44 0.75 -12.02 -9.69
CA SER A 44 0.14 -13.34 -9.91
C SER A 44 0.67 -14.04 -11.15
N ILE A 45 0.85 -13.31 -12.26
CA ILE A 45 1.45 -13.85 -13.49
C ILE A 45 2.91 -14.25 -13.22
N SER A 46 3.69 -13.42 -12.52
CA SER A 46 5.06 -13.77 -12.12
C SER A 46 5.08 -15.06 -11.32
N PHE A 47 4.25 -15.18 -10.30
CA PHE A 47 4.16 -16.40 -9.48
C PHE A 47 3.81 -17.64 -10.31
N LEU A 48 2.80 -17.55 -11.18
CA LEU A 48 2.35 -18.66 -12.01
C LEU A 48 3.43 -19.12 -13.01
N ILE A 49 4.18 -18.20 -13.60
CA ILE A 49 5.25 -18.54 -14.55
C ILE A 49 6.39 -19.22 -13.80
N ILE A 50 6.89 -18.60 -12.73
CA ILE A 50 8.07 -19.10 -12.03
C ILE A 50 7.78 -20.42 -11.30
N SER A 51 6.58 -20.61 -10.73
CA SER A 51 6.19 -21.86 -10.07
C SER A 51 6.12 -23.07 -11.02
N ARG A 52 6.13 -22.87 -12.34
CA ARG A 52 6.19 -23.97 -13.31
C ARG A 52 7.61 -24.48 -13.56
N ILE A 53 8.62 -23.68 -13.29
CA ILE A 53 10.03 -23.96 -13.60
C ILE A 53 10.92 -24.00 -12.36
N SER A 54 10.36 -23.68 -11.19
CA SER A 54 11.11 -23.63 -9.94
C SER A 54 10.23 -24.03 -8.75
N THR A 55 10.84 -24.08 -7.55
CA THR A 55 10.11 -24.36 -6.31
C THR A 55 9.19 -23.19 -5.94
N ARG A 56 8.24 -23.47 -5.10
CA ARG A 56 7.28 -22.46 -4.62
C ARG A 56 7.97 -21.33 -3.85
N GLU A 57 8.99 -21.66 -3.08
CA GLU A 57 9.79 -20.71 -2.31
C GLU A 57 10.49 -19.73 -3.23
N ILE A 58 11.13 -20.21 -4.30
CA ILE A 58 11.80 -19.37 -5.30
C ILE A 58 10.76 -18.53 -6.05
N ALA A 59 9.64 -19.13 -6.45
CA ALA A 59 8.55 -18.38 -7.09
C ALA A 59 8.02 -17.25 -6.19
N SER A 60 7.85 -17.50 -4.90
CA SER A 60 7.42 -16.48 -3.94
C SER A 60 8.44 -15.36 -3.78
N LEU A 61 9.72 -15.69 -3.68
CA LEU A 61 10.80 -14.70 -3.55
C LEU A 61 10.90 -13.81 -4.80
N ILE A 62 10.88 -14.40 -6.00
CA ILE A 62 10.92 -13.65 -7.25
C ILE A 62 9.66 -12.79 -7.42
N THR A 63 8.49 -13.32 -7.05
CA THR A 63 7.23 -12.57 -7.09
C THR A 63 7.27 -11.36 -6.17
N LEU A 64 7.81 -11.51 -4.96
CA LEU A 64 7.99 -10.40 -4.03
C LEU A 64 8.96 -9.36 -4.58
N PHE A 65 10.07 -9.78 -5.19
CA PHE A 65 11.00 -8.88 -5.87
C PHE A 65 10.32 -8.11 -7.02
N VAL A 66 9.50 -8.78 -7.84
CA VAL A 66 8.70 -8.12 -8.90
C VAL A 66 7.71 -7.13 -8.30
N TRP A 67 7.06 -7.47 -7.17
CA TRP A 67 6.13 -6.58 -6.49
C TRP A 67 6.81 -5.28 -6.06
N GLU A 68 7.92 -5.37 -5.32
CA GLU A 68 8.65 -4.19 -4.85
C GLU A 68 9.27 -3.41 -6.04
N SER A 69 9.72 -4.12 -7.08
CA SER A 69 10.26 -3.47 -8.28
C SER A 69 9.22 -2.65 -9.03
N ILE A 70 8.00 -3.16 -9.23
CA ILE A 70 6.96 -2.43 -9.98
C ILE A 70 6.45 -1.20 -9.21
N THR A 71 6.45 -1.25 -7.88
CA THR A 71 6.10 -0.11 -7.02
C THR A 71 7.30 0.84 -6.80
N GLY A 72 8.50 0.43 -7.21
CA GLY A 72 9.74 1.16 -6.94
C GLY A 72 10.08 1.25 -5.45
N GLY A 73 9.52 0.34 -4.63
CA GLY A 73 9.73 0.30 -3.18
C GLY A 73 9.16 1.51 -2.43
N ILE A 74 8.36 2.37 -3.06
CA ILE A 74 7.89 3.64 -2.47
C ILE A 74 7.12 3.45 -1.17
N HIS A 75 6.36 2.36 -1.04
CA HIS A 75 5.60 2.07 0.18
C HIS A 75 6.51 1.48 1.26
N LEU A 76 7.44 0.63 0.87
CA LEU A 76 8.42 0.01 1.76
C LEU A 76 9.38 1.06 2.35
N ASP A 77 9.82 2.02 1.53
CA ASP A 77 10.58 3.20 1.95
C ASP A 77 9.81 4.02 2.99
N GLY A 78 8.55 4.38 2.69
CA GLY A 78 7.68 5.08 3.63
C GLY A 78 7.42 4.29 4.93
N PHE A 79 7.38 2.96 4.87
CA PHE A 79 7.28 2.11 6.05
C PHE A 79 8.54 2.20 6.92
N ALA A 80 9.73 2.16 6.32
CA ALA A 80 11.00 2.31 7.03
C ALA A 80 11.10 3.67 7.70
N ASP A 81 10.83 4.76 6.96
CA ASP A 81 10.85 6.12 7.48
C ASP A 81 9.86 6.31 8.63
N THR A 82 8.66 5.74 8.49
CA THR A 82 7.63 5.77 9.55
C THR A 82 8.13 5.06 10.80
N LEU A 83 8.75 3.88 10.68
CA LEU A 83 9.28 3.16 11.83
C LEU A 83 10.44 3.90 12.50
N ASP A 84 11.41 4.40 11.74
CA ASP A 84 12.54 5.15 12.30
C ASP A 84 12.03 6.41 13.02
N GLY A 85 11.08 7.14 12.44
CA GLY A 85 10.49 8.30 13.08
C GLY A 85 9.74 7.95 14.37
N ILE A 86 8.81 7.02 14.32
CA ILE A 86 7.93 6.68 15.45
C ILE A 86 8.68 6.03 16.60
N MET A 87 9.64 5.16 16.30
CA MET A 87 10.43 4.44 17.31
C MET A 87 11.52 5.31 17.95
N SER A 88 11.83 6.47 17.37
CA SER A 88 12.79 7.44 17.94
C SER A 88 12.35 8.00 19.29
N ARG A 89 11.08 7.88 19.66
CA ARG A 89 10.45 8.43 20.86
C ARG A 89 10.58 9.96 21.00
N ARG A 90 10.87 10.67 19.89
CA ARG A 90 10.94 12.13 19.87
C ARG A 90 9.54 12.76 19.85
N ASP A 91 9.51 14.07 20.00
CA ASP A 91 8.33 14.89 19.78
C ASP A 91 7.91 14.89 18.30
N ARG A 92 6.81 15.56 17.97
CA ARG A 92 6.25 15.63 16.61
C ARG A 92 7.26 16.13 15.59
N GLU A 93 7.96 17.23 15.90
CA GLU A 93 8.95 17.83 15.00
C GLU A 93 10.13 16.90 14.76
N GLY A 94 10.67 16.29 15.82
CA GLY A 94 11.77 15.34 15.72
C GLY A 94 11.41 14.06 14.95
N ILE A 95 10.17 13.56 15.09
CA ILE A 95 9.66 12.44 14.27
C ILE A 95 9.64 12.84 12.79
N LEU A 96 9.06 13.99 12.46
CA LEU A 96 8.95 14.46 11.08
C LEU A 96 10.30 14.81 10.45
N GLU A 97 11.30 15.20 11.26
CA GLU A 97 12.68 15.41 10.82
C GLU A 97 13.34 14.09 10.45
N ILE A 98 13.28 13.08 11.32
CA ILE A 98 13.82 11.74 11.07
C ILE A 98 13.22 11.13 9.82
N MET A 99 11.91 11.23 9.64
CA MET A 99 11.19 10.73 8.44
C MET A 99 11.56 11.48 7.14
N ARG A 100 12.40 12.52 7.18
CA ARG A 100 12.95 13.22 6.01
C ARG A 100 14.42 12.90 5.76
N ASP A 101 15.07 12.25 6.70
CA ASP A 101 16.48 11.84 6.54
C ASP A 101 16.54 10.68 5.54
N SER A 102 17.34 10.83 4.50
CA SER A 102 17.51 9.78 3.48
C SER A 102 18.31 8.57 3.95
N ARG A 103 18.82 8.61 5.17
CA ARG A 103 19.57 7.51 5.80
C ARG A 103 18.59 6.59 6.52
N ILE A 104 18.67 5.29 6.20
CA ILE A 104 17.89 4.30 6.91
C ILE A 104 18.46 4.09 8.33
N GLY A 105 17.59 4.10 9.33
CA GLY A 105 17.92 3.76 10.70
C GLY A 105 17.75 2.28 11.00
N THR A 106 18.13 1.89 12.22
CA THR A 106 18.03 0.48 12.65
C THR A 106 16.60 -0.05 12.66
N PHE A 107 15.64 0.77 13.07
CA PHE A 107 14.24 0.35 13.12
C PHE A 107 13.65 0.18 11.72
N GLY A 108 13.95 1.09 10.80
CA GLY A 108 13.56 0.99 9.40
C GLY A 108 14.13 -0.26 8.74
N ALA A 109 15.45 -0.49 8.87
CA ALA A 109 16.12 -1.67 8.32
C ALA A 109 15.54 -2.97 8.88
N THR A 110 15.35 -3.05 10.21
CA THR A 110 14.74 -4.21 10.86
C THR A 110 13.30 -4.40 10.40
N GLY A 111 12.54 -3.31 10.30
CA GLY A 111 11.16 -3.34 9.83
C GLY A 111 11.03 -3.87 8.41
N ILE A 112 11.87 -3.42 7.48
CA ILE A 112 11.92 -3.94 6.10
C ILE A 112 12.19 -5.45 6.10
N PHE A 113 13.18 -5.90 6.87
CA PHE A 113 13.51 -7.32 6.96
C PHE A 113 12.30 -8.17 7.38
N PHE A 114 11.61 -7.78 8.45
CA PHE A 114 10.43 -8.51 8.90
C PHE A 114 9.24 -8.35 7.94
N MET A 115 9.03 -7.17 7.36
CA MET A 115 7.95 -6.94 6.40
C MET A 115 8.09 -7.84 5.17
N LEU A 116 9.26 -7.86 4.55
CA LEU A 116 9.54 -8.72 3.40
C LEU A 116 9.53 -10.20 3.77
N GLY A 117 10.06 -10.56 4.95
CA GLY A 117 10.01 -11.93 5.47
C GLY A 117 8.58 -12.43 5.67
N LEU A 118 7.70 -11.63 6.25
CA LEU A 118 6.29 -11.97 6.44
C LEU A 118 5.54 -12.08 5.11
N LYS A 119 5.74 -11.14 4.18
CA LYS A 119 5.17 -11.25 2.81
C LYS A 119 5.62 -12.54 2.12
N TYR A 120 6.93 -12.83 2.16
CA TYR A 120 7.48 -14.06 1.58
C TYR A 120 6.83 -15.31 2.19
N LEU A 121 6.79 -15.41 3.52
CA LEU A 121 6.20 -16.56 4.22
C LEU A 121 4.70 -16.68 3.93
N ALA A 122 3.98 -15.57 3.88
CA ALA A 122 2.57 -15.58 3.56
C ALA A 122 2.30 -16.11 2.14
N ILE A 123 3.06 -15.66 1.13
CA ILE A 123 2.93 -16.11 -0.25
C ILE A 123 3.32 -17.59 -0.38
N SER A 124 4.46 -17.99 0.20
CA SER A 124 4.99 -19.35 0.08
C SER A 124 4.13 -20.40 0.78
N ASN A 125 3.42 -20.03 1.85
CA ASN A 125 2.56 -20.95 2.60
C ASN A 125 1.06 -20.82 2.27
N SER A 126 0.65 -19.85 1.42
CA SER A 126 -0.76 -19.66 1.07
C SER A 126 -1.31 -20.87 0.30
N GLY A 127 -2.47 -21.38 0.69
CA GLY A 127 -3.21 -22.40 -0.09
C GLY A 127 -3.73 -21.90 -1.43
N VAL A 128 -3.84 -20.56 -1.60
CA VAL A 128 -4.46 -19.89 -2.75
C VAL A 128 -3.66 -18.65 -3.20
N PRO A 129 -2.35 -18.79 -3.52
CA PRO A 129 -1.44 -17.66 -3.68
C PRO A 129 -1.89 -16.63 -4.72
N VAL A 130 -2.54 -17.06 -5.79
CA VAL A 130 -3.07 -16.14 -6.82
C VAL A 130 -4.14 -15.22 -6.24
N TYR A 131 -5.03 -15.74 -5.39
CA TYR A 131 -6.07 -14.90 -4.78
C TYR A 131 -5.48 -13.91 -3.77
N THR A 132 -4.48 -14.35 -2.99
CA THR A 132 -3.80 -13.48 -2.03
C THR A 132 -3.03 -12.38 -2.75
N LEU A 133 -2.30 -12.71 -3.81
CA LEU A 133 -1.54 -11.75 -4.63
C LEU A 133 -2.45 -10.75 -5.36
N LEU A 134 -3.63 -11.18 -5.82
CA LEU A 134 -4.59 -10.27 -6.45
C LEU A 134 -5.21 -9.30 -5.46
N LEU A 135 -5.62 -9.78 -4.28
CA LEU A 135 -6.47 -9.01 -3.37
C LEU A 135 -5.68 -8.11 -2.42
N SER A 136 -4.51 -8.54 -1.96
CA SER A 136 -3.74 -7.76 -0.98
C SER A 136 -3.34 -6.37 -1.47
N PRO A 137 -2.84 -6.17 -2.73
CA PRO A 137 -2.54 -4.83 -3.23
C PRO A 137 -3.80 -3.96 -3.40
N VAL A 138 -4.96 -4.57 -3.70
CA VAL A 138 -6.25 -3.85 -3.80
C VAL A 138 -6.61 -3.26 -2.45
N ILE A 139 -6.56 -4.07 -1.38
CA ILE A 139 -6.90 -3.64 -0.02
C ILE A 139 -5.92 -2.58 0.49
N GLY A 140 -4.61 -2.75 0.23
CA GLY A 140 -3.59 -1.79 0.61
C GLY A 140 -3.83 -0.40 0.00
N ARG A 141 -4.15 -0.35 -1.29
CA ARG A 141 -4.43 0.92 -2.00
C ARG A 141 -5.76 1.54 -1.58
N PHE A 142 -6.76 0.74 -1.25
CA PHE A 142 -7.98 1.26 -0.63
C PHE A 142 -7.68 1.95 0.71
N LEU A 143 -6.83 1.38 1.56
CA LEU A 143 -6.47 1.98 2.84
C LEU A 143 -5.71 3.30 2.68
N ILE A 144 -4.91 3.48 1.63
CA ILE A 144 -4.36 4.80 1.28
C ILE A 144 -5.51 5.79 1.04
N THR A 145 -6.47 5.44 0.17
CA THR A 145 -7.63 6.28 -0.15
C THR A 145 -8.43 6.65 1.10
N LEU A 146 -8.72 5.67 1.94
CA LEU A 146 -9.45 5.87 3.18
C LEU A 146 -8.69 6.79 4.16
N SER A 147 -7.37 6.63 4.25
CA SER A 147 -6.50 7.45 5.09
C SER A 147 -6.44 8.90 4.62
N ILE A 148 -6.37 9.15 3.31
CA ILE A 148 -6.45 10.50 2.73
C ILE A 148 -7.78 11.18 3.08
N TYR A 149 -8.88 10.43 3.11
CA TYR A 149 -10.19 10.98 3.43
C TYR A 149 -10.36 11.30 4.92
N LEU A 150 -9.88 10.43 5.81
CA LEU A 150 -10.18 10.51 7.25
C LEU A 150 -9.21 11.38 8.03
N PHE A 151 -7.96 11.52 7.59
CA PHE A 151 -6.92 12.17 8.37
C PHE A 151 -6.34 13.39 7.66
N PRO A 152 -6.01 14.47 8.40
CA PRO A 152 -5.34 15.63 7.80
C PRO A 152 -3.92 15.28 7.36
N TYR A 153 -3.39 16.04 6.41
CA TYR A 153 -2.00 15.89 5.99
C TYR A 153 -1.06 16.63 6.97
N ALA A 154 -0.03 15.94 7.47
CA ALA A 154 0.81 16.43 8.57
C ALA A 154 1.88 17.44 8.16
N ARG A 155 2.20 17.55 6.86
CA ARG A 155 3.26 18.42 6.31
C ARG A 155 2.68 19.48 5.39
N ILE A 156 3.37 20.64 5.25
CA ILE A 156 2.99 21.68 4.26
C ILE A 156 3.34 21.22 2.84
N THR A 157 4.46 20.49 2.68
CA THR A 157 4.98 20.01 1.38
C THR A 157 5.27 18.52 1.42
N GLY A 158 5.30 17.87 0.26
CA GLY A 158 5.63 16.44 0.11
C GLY A 158 4.82 15.79 -1.01
N LYS A 159 5.21 14.59 -1.46
CA LYS A 159 4.53 13.88 -2.57
C LYS A 159 3.03 13.67 -2.32
N GLY A 160 2.64 13.43 -1.05
CA GLY A 160 1.23 13.25 -0.67
C GLY A 160 0.46 14.55 -0.49
N SER A 161 1.11 15.73 -0.46
CA SER A 161 0.45 17.03 -0.23
C SER A 161 -0.54 17.39 -1.33
N ILE A 162 -0.41 16.82 -2.53
CA ILE A 162 -1.37 17.02 -3.62
C ILE A 162 -2.78 16.56 -3.27
N PHE A 163 -2.89 15.65 -2.31
CA PHE A 163 -4.16 15.14 -1.76
C PHE A 163 -4.62 15.88 -0.49
N SER A 164 -3.89 16.91 -0.04
CA SER A 164 -4.19 17.63 1.22
C SER A 164 -5.53 18.36 1.21
N GLY A 165 -6.10 18.62 0.04
CA GLY A 165 -7.48 19.11 -0.12
C GLY A 165 -8.56 18.06 0.15
N GLY A 166 -8.12 16.83 0.46
CA GLY A 166 -8.99 15.67 0.61
C GLY A 166 -9.61 15.19 -0.70
N ILE A 167 -10.27 14.07 -0.61
CA ILE A 167 -11.12 13.54 -1.68
C ILE A 167 -12.58 13.69 -1.26
N LYS A 168 -13.49 13.75 -2.22
CA LYS A 168 -14.92 13.86 -1.92
C LYS A 168 -15.47 12.52 -1.41
N ARG A 169 -16.60 12.59 -0.68
CA ARG A 169 -17.30 11.39 -0.21
C ARG A 169 -17.67 10.44 -1.34
N GLU A 170 -18.04 10.98 -2.50
CA GLU A 170 -18.39 10.17 -3.68
C GLU A 170 -17.17 9.38 -4.20
N ASP A 171 -15.97 9.95 -4.16
CA ASP A 171 -14.73 9.30 -4.57
C ASP A 171 -14.37 8.15 -3.63
N LEU A 172 -14.53 8.37 -2.32
CA LEU A 172 -14.35 7.31 -1.32
C LEU A 172 -15.38 6.18 -1.51
N LEU A 173 -16.66 6.53 -1.68
CA LEU A 173 -17.71 5.51 -1.92
C LEU A 173 -17.44 4.69 -3.18
N PHE A 174 -16.99 5.34 -4.25
CA PHE A 174 -16.61 4.65 -5.48
C PHE A 174 -15.46 3.66 -5.25
N SER A 175 -14.41 4.10 -4.54
CA SER A 175 -13.27 3.25 -4.17
C SER A 175 -13.70 2.07 -3.29
N LEU A 176 -14.58 2.31 -2.30
CA LEU A 176 -15.12 1.30 -1.40
C LEU A 176 -15.92 0.24 -2.17
N ILE A 177 -16.84 0.66 -3.03
CA ILE A 177 -17.68 -0.24 -3.82
C ILE A 177 -16.81 -1.14 -4.71
N ILE A 178 -15.84 -0.55 -5.42
CA ILE A 178 -14.90 -1.33 -6.25
C ILE A 178 -14.16 -2.36 -5.38
N THR A 179 -13.65 -1.95 -4.23
CA THR A 179 -12.88 -2.86 -3.36
C THR A 179 -13.73 -4.00 -2.83
N ILE A 180 -14.98 -3.72 -2.42
CA ILE A 180 -15.93 -4.77 -1.96
C ILE A 180 -16.25 -5.74 -3.11
N ILE A 181 -16.54 -5.21 -4.31
CA ILE A 181 -16.81 -6.05 -5.48
C ILE A 181 -15.63 -6.95 -5.81
N LEU A 182 -14.40 -6.39 -5.85
CA LEU A 182 -13.19 -7.16 -6.10
C LEU A 182 -12.93 -8.19 -5.00
N SER A 183 -13.15 -7.82 -3.73
CA SER A 183 -13.01 -8.75 -2.60
C SER A 183 -13.96 -9.93 -2.71
N LEU A 184 -15.21 -9.66 -3.11
CA LEU A 184 -16.23 -10.70 -3.31
C LEU A 184 -15.91 -11.59 -4.53
N LEU A 185 -15.51 -11.00 -5.65
CA LEU A 185 -15.21 -11.73 -6.89
C LEU A 185 -13.96 -12.61 -6.76
N ILE A 186 -12.90 -12.12 -6.11
CA ILE A 186 -11.61 -12.81 -5.98
C ILE A 186 -11.64 -13.79 -4.80
N GLY A 187 -12.02 -13.31 -3.61
CA GLY A 187 -11.93 -14.07 -2.35
C GLY A 187 -13.27 -14.55 -1.81
N ARG A 188 -14.37 -14.32 -2.55
CA ARG A 188 -15.74 -14.64 -2.10
C ARG A 188 -16.00 -13.99 -0.73
N ILE A 189 -16.82 -14.61 0.11
CA ILE A 189 -17.13 -14.10 1.46
C ILE A 189 -15.87 -13.97 2.34
N ARG A 190 -14.91 -14.88 2.20
CA ARG A 190 -13.63 -14.79 2.90
C ARG A 190 -12.87 -13.53 2.53
N GLY A 191 -12.83 -13.17 1.25
CA GLY A 191 -12.20 -11.93 0.78
C GLY A 191 -12.82 -10.68 1.41
N VAL A 192 -14.17 -10.64 1.55
CA VAL A 192 -14.88 -9.53 2.21
C VAL A 192 -14.56 -9.48 3.71
N LEU A 193 -14.49 -10.63 4.39
CA LEU A 193 -14.11 -10.69 5.80
C LEU A 193 -12.66 -10.22 6.03
N VAL A 194 -11.73 -10.67 5.19
CA VAL A 194 -10.33 -10.22 5.23
C VAL A 194 -10.24 -8.73 4.98
N PHE A 195 -10.96 -8.21 3.98
CA PHE A 195 -11.06 -6.76 3.75
C PHE A 195 -11.50 -6.02 5.01
N ALA A 196 -12.58 -6.45 5.65
CA ALA A 196 -13.11 -5.80 6.86
C ALA A 196 -12.09 -5.80 8.01
N VAL A 197 -11.45 -6.95 8.29
CA VAL A 197 -10.45 -7.08 9.36
C VAL A 197 -9.22 -6.20 9.05
N THR A 198 -8.75 -6.21 7.81
CA THR A 198 -7.60 -5.40 7.38
C THR A 198 -7.90 -3.91 7.47
N VAL A 199 -9.12 -3.48 7.11
CA VAL A 199 -9.53 -2.07 7.24
C VAL A 199 -9.55 -1.65 8.71
N ILE A 200 -10.12 -2.45 9.60
CA ILE A 200 -10.14 -2.14 11.03
C ILE A 200 -8.71 -2.03 11.58
N SER A 201 -7.85 -3.00 11.29
CA SER A 201 -6.45 -3.01 11.74
C SER A 201 -5.67 -1.82 11.18
N GLY A 202 -5.86 -1.51 9.89
CA GLY A 202 -5.21 -0.37 9.23
C GLY A 202 -5.67 0.98 9.80
N LEU A 203 -6.96 1.12 10.13
CA LEU A 203 -7.48 2.33 10.78
C LEU A 203 -6.94 2.52 12.20
N ILE A 204 -6.76 1.44 12.96
CA ILE A 204 -6.11 1.50 14.30
C ILE A 204 -4.68 1.99 14.13
N PHE A 205 -3.93 1.44 13.16
CA PHE A 205 -2.56 1.87 12.89
C PHE A 205 -2.49 3.33 12.40
N ALA A 206 -3.33 3.72 11.45
CA ALA A 206 -3.42 5.10 10.95
C ALA A 206 -3.79 6.09 12.06
N GLY A 207 -4.75 5.73 12.93
CA GLY A 207 -5.14 6.53 14.10
C GLY A 207 -4.00 6.71 15.11
N TYR A 208 -3.20 5.66 15.34
CA TYR A 208 -1.99 5.74 16.14
C TYR A 208 -0.97 6.72 15.55
N LEU A 209 -0.69 6.63 14.25
CA LEU A 209 0.24 7.54 13.55
C LEU A 209 -0.28 8.99 13.62
N ASN A 210 -1.56 9.20 13.31
CA ASN A 210 -2.20 10.52 13.42
C ASN A 210 -2.06 11.13 14.82
N LYS A 211 -2.24 10.35 15.87
CA LYS A 211 -2.08 10.82 17.26
C LYS A 211 -0.64 11.23 17.56
N ARG A 212 0.35 10.59 16.94
CA ARG A 212 1.78 10.86 17.17
C ARG A 212 2.28 12.13 16.46
N ILE A 213 1.76 12.43 15.26
CA ILE A 213 2.30 13.51 14.41
C ILE A 213 1.23 14.54 13.97
N GLY A 214 -0.01 14.42 14.43
CA GLY A 214 -1.07 15.39 14.16
C GLY A 214 -1.57 15.38 12.71
N GLY A 215 -1.55 14.22 12.06
CA GLY A 215 -1.93 13.99 10.67
C GLY A 215 -1.17 12.81 10.09
N LEU A 216 -1.22 12.63 8.75
CA LEU A 216 -0.45 11.61 8.05
C LEU A 216 0.45 12.25 6.98
N THR A 217 1.57 11.60 6.66
CA THR A 217 2.46 11.96 5.55
C THR A 217 2.33 10.98 4.39
N GLY A 218 3.00 11.23 3.26
CA GLY A 218 3.10 10.26 2.18
C GLY A 218 3.73 8.94 2.63
N ASP A 219 4.74 9.02 3.50
CA ASP A 219 5.44 7.86 4.06
C ASP A 219 4.50 7.03 4.93
N ASN A 220 3.64 7.67 5.72
CA ASN A 220 2.62 6.97 6.50
C ASN A 220 1.58 6.29 5.61
N TYR A 221 1.21 6.86 4.46
CA TYR A 221 0.35 6.17 3.49
C TYR A 221 1.03 4.90 2.96
N GLY A 222 2.34 4.96 2.69
CA GLY A 222 3.14 3.79 2.35
C GLY A 222 3.15 2.75 3.47
N ALA A 223 3.41 3.18 4.71
CA ALA A 223 3.42 2.30 5.87
C ALA A 223 2.07 1.60 6.11
N ILE A 224 0.95 2.33 5.97
CA ILE A 224 -0.40 1.78 6.10
C ILE A 224 -0.69 0.78 4.97
N CYS A 225 -0.21 1.05 3.75
CA CYS A 225 -0.34 0.15 2.62
C CYS A 225 0.41 -1.17 2.88
N GLU A 226 1.69 -1.11 3.26
CA GLU A 226 2.52 -2.27 3.58
C GLU A 226 1.91 -3.11 4.70
N PHE A 227 1.47 -2.46 5.78
CA PHE A 227 0.80 -3.11 6.89
C PHE A 227 -0.48 -3.84 6.43
N ALA A 228 -1.30 -3.19 5.61
CA ALA A 228 -2.52 -3.78 5.07
C ALA A 228 -2.24 -4.98 4.16
N GLU A 229 -1.20 -4.88 3.32
CA GLU A 229 -0.79 -5.98 2.45
C GLU A 229 -0.38 -7.20 3.25
N VAL A 230 0.46 -7.05 4.28
CA VAL A 230 0.87 -8.17 5.14
C VAL A 230 -0.32 -8.77 5.87
N ILE A 231 -1.17 -7.98 6.51
CA ILE A 231 -2.36 -8.49 7.21
C ILE A 231 -3.26 -9.27 6.26
N SER A 232 -3.55 -8.72 5.08
CA SER A 232 -4.41 -9.41 4.11
C SER A 232 -3.77 -10.68 3.54
N LEU A 233 -2.45 -10.69 3.30
CA LEU A 233 -1.71 -11.88 2.87
C LEU A 233 -1.76 -13.00 3.90
N LEU A 234 -1.62 -12.66 5.19
CA LEU A 234 -1.64 -13.65 6.30
C LEU A 234 -3.03 -14.23 6.58
N LEU A 235 -4.10 -13.50 6.25
CA LEU A 235 -5.48 -13.90 6.50
C LEU A 235 -6.13 -14.65 5.33
N LEU A 236 -5.60 -14.51 4.10
CA LEU A 236 -6.09 -15.19 2.90
C LEU A 236 -5.44 -16.56 2.72
#